data_391ab101b2b407129201ca0b1f6bd908
#
_entry.id   391ab101b2b407129201ca0b1f6bd908
#
_cell.length_a   1.000
_cell.length_b   1.000
_cell.length_c   1.000
_cell.angle_alpha   90.00
_cell.angle_beta   90.00
_cell.angle_gamma   90.00
#
_symmetry.space_group_name_H-M   'P 1'
#
loop_
_entity.id
_entity.type
_entity.pdbx_description
1 polymer ?
#
loop_
_entity_poly.entity_id
_entity_poly.type
_entity_poly.pdbx_seq_one_letter_code
_entity_poly.pdbx_strand_id
1 'polypeptide(L)'
;MDVSDKSCAKGYIEGLNMLASMRLCSNVPAQSIVQTALGGYQSSDELLLPGGRIYEQREFIYKALNRIPGISAVKPKAAFYIFPKIDTSMYNIHNDEQFVLDFLRQEKVLLVHGG
;
A
#
# COMPACT_ATOMS: atom_id res chain seq x y z
N MET A 1 1.65 17.82 4.47
CA MET A 1 0.91 19.04 4.08
C MET A 1 0.23 19.52 5.33
N ASP A 2 0.65 20.64 5.86
CA ASP A 2 0.06 21.21 7.08
C ASP A 2 -1.30 21.84 6.74
N VAL A 3 -2.36 21.26 7.27
CA VAL A 3 -3.75 21.68 7.03
C VAL A 3 -4.11 22.93 7.88
N SER A 4 -3.15 23.47 8.63
CA SER A 4 -3.34 24.65 9.47
C SER A 4 -3.40 25.97 8.67
N ASP A 5 -2.86 26.00 7.46
CA ASP A 5 -2.96 27.15 6.56
C ASP A 5 -4.28 27.13 5.77
N LYS A 6 -5.32 27.68 6.40
CA LYS A 6 -6.65 27.78 5.80
C LYS A 6 -6.72 28.68 4.55
N SER A 7 -5.72 29.51 4.31
CA SER A 7 -5.72 30.44 3.18
C SER A 7 -5.46 29.71 1.85
N CYS A 8 -4.52 28.78 1.83
CA CYS A 8 -4.22 27.98 0.61
C CYS A 8 -5.27 26.86 0.36
N ALA A 9 -6.00 26.44 1.39
CA ALA A 9 -7.02 25.40 1.30
C ALA A 9 -8.44 25.94 1.02
N LYS A 10 -8.66 27.26 1.02
CA LYS A 10 -10.01 27.84 0.91
C LYS A 10 -10.76 27.39 -0.33
N GLY A 11 -10.16 27.53 -1.50
CA GLY A 11 -10.78 27.10 -2.76
C GLY A 11 -11.04 25.59 -2.82
N TYR A 12 -10.17 24.79 -2.22
CA TYR A 12 -10.37 23.34 -2.10
C TYR A 12 -11.56 23.00 -1.19
N ILE A 13 -11.68 23.68 -0.05
CA ILE A 13 -12.81 23.50 0.87
C ILE A 13 -14.13 23.94 0.23
N GLU A 14 -14.12 25.07 -0.51
CA GLU A 14 -15.29 25.54 -1.25
C GLU A 14 -15.70 24.53 -2.34
N GLY A 15 -14.75 23.95 -3.06
CA GLY A 15 -14.99 22.88 -4.01
C GLY A 15 -15.60 21.63 -3.38
N LEU A 16 -15.11 21.19 -2.23
CA LEU A 16 -15.70 20.08 -1.48
C LEU A 16 -17.14 20.38 -1.03
N ASN A 17 -17.40 21.59 -0.52
CA ASN A 17 -18.74 21.99 -0.13
C ASN A 17 -19.71 22.04 -1.31
N MET A 18 -19.23 22.49 -2.48
CA MET A 18 -20.02 22.51 -3.70
C MET A 18 -20.37 21.07 -4.15
N LEU A 19 -19.38 20.17 -4.17
CA LEU A 19 -19.61 18.76 -4.50
C LEU A 19 -20.57 18.09 -3.52
N ALA A 20 -20.43 18.37 -2.22
CA ALA A 20 -21.33 17.86 -1.20
C ALA A 20 -22.77 18.36 -1.38
N SER A 21 -22.94 19.63 -1.76
CA SER A 21 -24.26 20.23 -1.97
C SER A 21 -24.97 19.73 -3.23
N MET A 22 -24.25 19.20 -4.20
CA MET A 22 -24.82 18.54 -5.39
C MET A 22 -25.54 17.24 -5.04
N ARG A 23 -25.23 16.63 -3.91
CA ARG A 23 -25.87 15.42 -3.40
C ARG A 23 -26.57 15.73 -2.09
N LEU A 24 -27.82 16.13 -2.16
CA LEU A 24 -28.61 16.58 -1.00
C LEU A 24 -28.80 15.51 0.08
N CYS A 25 -28.90 14.23 -0.31
CA CYS A 25 -29.12 13.13 0.62
C CYS A 25 -28.13 11.98 0.34
N SER A 26 -27.51 11.48 1.38
CA SER A 26 -26.73 10.24 1.32
C SER A 26 -27.67 9.04 1.21
N ASN A 27 -27.14 7.93 0.67
CA ASN A 27 -27.89 6.68 0.56
C ASN A 27 -28.24 6.16 1.97
N VAL A 28 -29.52 6.14 2.33
CA VAL A 28 -30.01 5.73 3.66
C VAL A 28 -29.67 4.27 4.00
N PRO A 29 -29.85 3.29 3.10
CA PRO A 29 -29.39 1.92 3.37
C PRO A 29 -27.91 1.83 3.67
N ALA A 30 -27.06 2.57 2.94
CA ALA A 30 -25.62 2.61 3.22
C ALA A 30 -25.30 3.21 4.59
N GLN A 31 -26.04 4.25 5.00
CA GLN A 31 -25.87 4.85 6.34
C GLN A 31 -26.24 3.85 7.46
N SER A 32 -27.28 3.04 7.28
CA SER A 32 -27.73 2.10 8.30
C SER A 32 -26.72 0.96 8.55
N ILE A 33 -25.86 0.64 7.57
CA ILE A 33 -24.85 -0.41 7.71
C ILE A 33 -23.48 0.10 8.17
N VAL A 34 -23.26 1.43 8.23
CA VAL A 34 -21.94 2.02 8.60
C VAL A 34 -21.48 1.50 9.97
N GLN A 35 -22.39 1.47 10.96
CA GLN A 35 -22.06 0.99 12.30
C GLN A 35 -21.58 -0.46 12.28
N THR A 36 -22.25 -1.32 11.53
CA THR A 36 -21.86 -2.74 11.38
C THR A 36 -20.56 -2.87 10.57
N ALA A 37 -20.42 -2.10 9.49
CA ALA A 37 -19.25 -2.15 8.63
C ALA A 37 -17.96 -1.70 9.34
N LEU A 38 -18.04 -0.68 10.21
CA LEU A 38 -16.88 -0.12 10.90
C LEU A 38 -16.66 -0.70 12.31
N GLY A 39 -17.71 -1.06 13.01
CA GLY A 39 -17.64 -1.53 14.40
C GLY A 39 -18.00 -3.01 14.59
N GLY A 40 -18.44 -3.70 13.54
CA GLY A 40 -18.76 -5.12 13.57
C GLY A 40 -17.53 -6.01 13.34
N TYR A 41 -17.78 -7.30 13.22
CA TYR A 41 -16.76 -8.30 12.92
C TYR A 41 -16.05 -8.00 11.59
N GLN A 42 -14.73 -7.94 11.64
CA GLN A 42 -13.87 -7.71 10.47
C GLN A 42 -13.15 -9.02 10.13
N SER A 43 -13.60 -9.71 9.08
CA SER A 43 -12.95 -10.97 8.64
C SER A 43 -11.50 -10.80 8.21
N SER A 44 -11.09 -9.57 7.83
CA SER A 44 -9.70 -9.26 7.51
C SER A 44 -8.76 -9.41 8.71
N ASP A 45 -9.26 -9.25 9.93
CA ASP A 45 -8.43 -9.34 11.14
C ASP A 45 -7.83 -10.75 11.30
N GLU A 46 -8.57 -11.78 10.93
CA GLU A 46 -8.07 -13.17 10.93
C GLU A 46 -6.86 -13.36 10.02
N LEU A 47 -6.77 -12.58 8.94
CA LEU A 47 -5.64 -12.63 8.00
C LEU A 47 -4.43 -11.83 8.47
N LEU A 48 -4.67 -10.80 9.31
CA LEU A 48 -3.66 -9.81 9.72
C LEU A 48 -3.03 -10.12 11.07
N LEU A 49 -3.70 -10.91 11.91
CA LEU A 49 -3.19 -11.33 13.22
C LEU A 49 -2.18 -12.49 13.09
N PRO A 50 -1.34 -12.73 14.12
CA PRO A 50 -0.43 -13.87 14.16
C PRO A 50 -1.16 -15.19 13.88
N GLY A 51 -0.64 -15.96 12.95
CA GLY A 51 -1.28 -17.17 12.41
C GLY A 51 -2.14 -16.91 11.16
N GLY A 52 -2.45 -15.67 10.85
CA GLY A 52 -3.14 -15.31 9.62
C GLY A 52 -2.22 -15.31 8.40
N ARG A 53 -2.78 -15.65 7.25
CA ARG A 53 -2.02 -15.83 6.00
C ARG A 53 -1.18 -14.61 5.63
N ILE A 54 -1.74 -13.40 5.71
CA ILE A 54 -1.04 -12.16 5.31
C ILE A 54 0.07 -11.86 6.31
N TYR A 55 -0.18 -12.06 7.61
CA TYR A 55 0.83 -11.91 8.64
C TYR A 55 2.03 -12.83 8.39
N GLU A 56 1.79 -14.11 8.20
CA GLU A 56 2.85 -15.10 8.00
C GLU A 56 3.64 -14.84 6.70
N GLN A 57 2.96 -14.48 5.61
CA GLN A 57 3.62 -14.12 4.34
C GLN A 57 4.50 -12.88 4.49
N ARG A 58 4.03 -11.85 5.22
CA ARG A 58 4.83 -10.66 5.51
C ARG A 58 6.10 -10.98 6.29
N GLU A 59 5.97 -11.78 7.36
CA GLU A 59 7.12 -12.18 8.18
C GLU A 59 8.12 -13.00 7.36
N PHE A 60 7.63 -13.91 6.54
CA PHE A 60 8.45 -14.76 5.69
C PHE A 60 9.24 -13.93 4.66
N ILE A 61 8.54 -13.12 3.85
CA ILE A 61 9.20 -12.37 2.77
C ILE A 61 10.19 -11.33 3.31
N TYR A 62 9.84 -10.66 4.40
CA TYR A 62 10.74 -9.71 5.07
C TYR A 62 12.05 -10.38 5.51
N LYS A 63 11.95 -11.53 6.17
CA LYS A 63 13.12 -12.29 6.61
C LYS A 63 13.91 -12.87 5.44
N ALA A 64 13.22 -13.38 4.42
CA ALA A 64 13.84 -13.96 3.25
C ALA A 64 14.66 -12.94 2.46
N LEU A 65 14.10 -11.78 2.17
CA LEU A 65 14.80 -10.70 1.45
C LEU A 65 16.03 -10.20 2.21
N ASN A 66 15.93 -9.98 3.52
CA ASN A 66 17.05 -9.50 4.32
C ASN A 66 18.15 -10.56 4.59
N ARG A 67 17.94 -11.82 4.17
CA ARG A 67 18.99 -12.85 4.18
C ARG A 67 19.83 -12.87 2.92
N ILE A 68 19.37 -12.26 1.85
CA ILE A 68 20.08 -12.20 0.58
C ILE A 68 21.15 -11.13 0.67
N PRO A 69 22.43 -11.41 0.45
CA PRO A 69 23.50 -10.41 0.44
C PRO A 69 23.19 -9.28 -0.56
N GLY A 70 23.40 -8.03 -0.18
CA GLY A 70 23.14 -6.90 -1.05
C GLY A 70 21.65 -6.53 -1.22
N ILE A 71 20.73 -7.22 -0.55
CA ILE A 71 19.32 -6.85 -0.52
C ILE A 71 18.90 -6.50 0.90
N SER A 72 18.18 -5.41 1.04
CA SER A 72 17.59 -4.99 2.31
C SER A 72 16.16 -4.48 2.11
N ALA A 73 15.29 -4.75 3.06
CA ALA A 73 13.93 -4.29 3.03
C ALA A 73 13.47 -3.80 4.40
N VAL A 74 12.67 -2.76 4.43
CA VAL A 74 11.99 -2.30 5.65
C VAL A 74 10.72 -3.12 5.83
N LYS A 75 10.44 -3.53 7.06
CA LYS A 75 9.24 -4.31 7.37
C LYS A 75 7.97 -3.50 7.08
N PRO A 76 7.08 -3.98 6.20
CA PRO A 76 5.84 -3.28 5.91
C PRO A 76 4.93 -3.24 7.13
N LYS A 77 4.29 -2.10 7.36
CA LYS A 77 3.32 -1.92 8.45
C LYS A 77 1.87 -2.08 7.97
N ALA A 78 1.63 -1.83 6.69
CA ALA A 78 0.30 -1.89 6.07
C ALA A 78 0.41 -2.26 4.59
N ALA A 79 -0.72 -2.51 3.95
CA ALA A 79 -0.88 -2.89 2.55
C ALA A 79 -0.12 -4.18 2.17
N PHE A 80 -0.02 -4.45 0.87
CA PHE A 80 0.58 -5.67 0.30
C PHE A 80 1.92 -5.40 -0.40
N TYR A 81 2.57 -4.28 -0.07
CA TYR A 81 3.77 -3.83 -0.74
C TYR A 81 4.99 -3.98 0.15
N ILE A 82 6.08 -4.44 -0.44
CA ILE A 82 7.41 -4.40 0.15
C ILE A 82 8.38 -3.78 -0.86
N PHE A 83 9.24 -2.89 -0.41
CA PHE A 83 10.24 -2.21 -1.23
C PHE A 83 11.64 -2.71 -0.85
N PRO A 84 12.17 -3.70 -1.56
CA PRO A 84 13.54 -4.11 -1.35
C PRO A 84 14.49 -3.11 -2.01
N LYS A 85 15.51 -2.69 -1.27
CA LYS A 85 16.65 -1.98 -1.81
C LYS A 85 17.68 -3.01 -2.24
N ILE A 86 18.10 -2.96 -3.50
CA ILE A 86 19.08 -3.86 -4.10
C ILE A 86 20.38 -3.08 -4.31
N ASP A 87 21.50 -3.67 -3.95
CA ASP A 87 22.83 -3.13 -4.28
C ASP A 87 23.09 -3.33 -5.76
N THR A 88 22.90 -2.28 -6.53
CA THR A 88 23.03 -2.30 -8.00
C THR A 88 24.43 -2.62 -8.47
N SER A 89 25.45 -2.28 -7.70
CA SER A 89 26.85 -2.57 -8.02
C SER A 89 27.15 -4.06 -7.87
N MET A 90 26.62 -4.68 -6.81
CA MET A 90 26.80 -6.10 -6.54
C MET A 90 26.08 -6.99 -7.57
N TYR A 91 24.95 -6.54 -8.06
CA TYR A 91 24.12 -7.28 -9.02
C TYR A 91 24.24 -6.81 -10.46
N ASN A 92 25.15 -5.85 -10.73
CA ASN A 92 25.41 -5.29 -12.07
C ASN A 92 24.10 -4.77 -12.74
N ILE A 93 23.25 -4.11 -11.96
CA ILE A 93 21.99 -3.54 -12.44
C ILE A 93 22.25 -2.09 -12.84
N HIS A 94 22.06 -1.78 -14.11
CA HIS A 94 22.28 -0.43 -14.66
C HIS A 94 20.97 0.29 -14.99
N ASN A 95 19.87 -0.46 -15.10
CA ASN A 95 18.54 0.07 -15.41
C ASN A 95 17.48 -0.78 -14.72
N ASP A 96 16.70 -0.14 -13.86
CA ASP A 96 15.67 -0.80 -13.04
C ASP A 96 14.55 -1.41 -13.90
N GLU A 97 14.11 -0.67 -14.92
CA GLU A 97 13.06 -1.15 -15.82
C GLU A 97 13.49 -2.40 -16.58
N GLN A 98 14.71 -2.36 -17.13
CA GLN A 98 15.25 -3.52 -17.86
C GLN A 98 15.41 -4.73 -16.93
N PHE A 99 15.89 -4.52 -15.71
CA PHE A 99 16.01 -5.58 -14.70
C PHE A 99 14.65 -6.22 -14.43
N VAL A 100 13.60 -5.41 -14.20
CA VAL A 100 12.24 -5.91 -13.92
C VAL A 100 11.67 -6.69 -15.12
N LEU A 101 11.90 -6.21 -16.34
CA LEU A 101 11.45 -6.90 -17.56
C LEU A 101 12.17 -8.25 -17.75
N ASP A 102 13.46 -8.29 -17.50
CA ASP A 102 14.22 -9.54 -17.63
C ASP A 102 13.83 -10.53 -16.53
N PHE A 103 13.61 -10.06 -15.31
CA PHE A 103 13.10 -10.88 -14.22
C PHE A 103 11.71 -11.46 -14.54
N LEU A 104 10.81 -10.62 -15.10
CA LEU A 104 9.51 -11.10 -15.57
C LEU A 104 9.63 -12.19 -16.65
N ARG A 105 10.55 -12.01 -17.62
CA ARG A 105 10.73 -12.97 -18.71
C ARG A 105 11.30 -14.30 -18.24
N GLN A 106 12.25 -14.26 -17.32
CA GLN A 106 12.97 -15.45 -16.83
C GLN A 106 12.20 -16.16 -15.72
N GLU A 107 11.79 -15.43 -14.70
CA GLU A 107 11.22 -15.99 -13.46
C GLU A 107 9.68 -15.97 -13.44
N LYS A 108 9.04 -15.31 -14.43
CA LYS A 108 7.57 -15.15 -14.48
C LYS A 108 6.98 -14.43 -13.27
N VAL A 109 7.76 -13.56 -12.63
CA VAL A 109 7.37 -12.74 -11.49
C VAL A 109 7.33 -11.28 -11.92
N LEU A 110 6.17 -10.65 -11.79
CA LEU A 110 5.99 -9.23 -12.10
C LEU A 110 6.41 -8.38 -10.89
N LEU A 111 7.36 -7.50 -11.12
CA LEU A 111 7.79 -6.47 -10.17
C LEU A 111 7.48 -5.09 -10.74
N VAL A 112 7.50 -4.07 -9.89
CA VAL A 112 7.41 -2.67 -10.30
C VAL A 112 8.79 -2.05 -10.12
N HIS A 113 9.31 -1.36 -11.14
CA HIS A 113 10.60 -0.67 -11.06
C HIS A 113 10.53 0.53 -10.12
N GLY A 114 11.68 0.91 -9.54
CA GLY A 114 11.76 1.96 -8.54
C GLY A 114 11.62 3.38 -9.09
N GLY A 115 11.97 3.61 -10.35
CA GLY A 115 11.89 4.89 -11.06
C GLY A 115 13.03 5.83 -10.73
#